data_3d72fb0e7f6097050b942a74b402f903
#
_entry.id   3d72fb0e7f6097050b942a74b402f903
#
_cell.length_a   1.000
_cell.length_b   1.000
_cell.length_c   1.000
_cell.angle_alpha   90.00
_cell.angle_beta   90.00
_cell.angle_gamma   90.00
#
_symmetry.space_group_name_H-M   'P 1'
#
loop_
_entity.id
_entity.type
_entity.pdbx_description
1 polymer ?
#
loop_
_entity_poly.entity_id
_entity_poly.type
_entity_poly.pdbx_seq_one_letter_code
_entity_poly.pdbx_strand_id
1 'polypeptide(L)'
;LITGGFRVGVSKTLVIKALAEIAEVDPAVMAHQLMGNWEPSGANYRALLSGDASKQETGKPYPFCLAYPLEIKKEERLDLLLGAASDWQIEPKWDGIRAQMIHRDQECILWSRGEQLLNEQIPELASVVLEGEGAFVLDGEVLAWDFESDVVRSFSDLQMRLGRKKVTAEIQESVPIIFM
;
A
#
# COMPACT_ATOMS: atom_id res chain seq x y z
N LEU A 1 17.01 -10.80 -24.01
CA LEU A 1 16.71 -10.29 -22.66
C LEU A 1 16.09 -8.90 -22.81
N ILE A 2 14.76 -8.82 -22.70
CA ILE A 2 14.05 -7.54 -22.67
C ILE A 2 14.08 -7.12 -21.20
N THR A 3 15.10 -6.37 -20.81
CA THR A 3 15.25 -5.80 -19.47
C THR A 3 14.90 -4.33 -19.55
N GLY A 4 13.91 -3.91 -18.75
CA GLY A 4 13.56 -2.51 -18.56
C GLY A 4 12.25 -2.14 -19.23
N GLY A 5 11.52 -1.27 -18.58
CA GLY A 5 10.22 -0.67 -18.83
C GLY A 5 9.61 -0.79 -20.22
N PHE A 6 9.12 -1.93 -20.56
CA PHE A 6 8.35 -2.11 -21.80
C PHE A 6 7.00 -1.39 -21.66
N ARG A 7 6.91 -0.19 -22.20
CA ARG A 7 5.67 0.58 -22.21
C ARG A 7 4.87 0.22 -23.47
N VAL A 8 3.89 -0.65 -23.34
CA VAL A 8 3.04 -1.11 -24.47
C VAL A 8 1.84 -0.18 -24.74
N GLY A 9 1.74 0.95 -24.05
CA GLY A 9 0.58 1.84 -24.22
C GLY A 9 -0.73 1.33 -23.62
N VAL A 10 -0.70 0.22 -22.85
CA VAL A 10 -1.87 -0.34 -22.16
C VAL A 10 -1.72 -0.06 -20.66
N SER A 11 -2.74 0.54 -20.06
CA SER A 11 -2.72 0.81 -18.62
C SER A 11 -2.90 -0.47 -17.79
N LYS A 12 -2.30 -0.52 -16.57
CA LYS A 12 -2.53 -1.60 -15.60
C LYS A 12 -4.04 -1.84 -15.38
N THR A 13 -4.81 -0.78 -15.25
CA THR A 13 -6.27 -0.84 -15.05
C THR A 13 -7.01 -1.53 -16.20
N LEU A 14 -6.60 -1.28 -17.45
CA LEU A 14 -7.23 -1.92 -18.60
C LEU A 14 -6.91 -3.42 -18.66
N VAL A 15 -5.67 -3.81 -18.31
CA VAL A 15 -5.28 -5.22 -18.20
C VAL A 15 -6.09 -5.93 -17.13
N ILE A 16 -6.21 -5.31 -15.94
CA ILE A 16 -7.01 -5.86 -14.84
C ILE A 16 -8.46 -6.09 -15.26
N LYS A 17 -9.09 -5.09 -15.90
CA LYS A 17 -10.47 -5.22 -16.40
C LYS A 17 -10.63 -6.34 -17.41
N ALA A 18 -9.72 -6.45 -18.38
CA ALA A 18 -9.77 -7.51 -19.40
C ALA A 18 -9.60 -8.91 -18.78
N LEU A 19 -8.68 -9.07 -17.82
CA LEU A 19 -8.49 -10.35 -17.13
C LEU A 19 -9.68 -10.69 -16.23
N ALA A 20 -10.26 -9.71 -15.55
CA ALA A 20 -11.46 -9.87 -14.73
C ALA A 20 -12.67 -10.34 -15.55
N GLU A 21 -12.84 -9.76 -16.74
CA GLU A 21 -13.90 -10.16 -17.69
C GLU A 21 -13.71 -11.61 -18.15
N ILE A 22 -12.49 -12.01 -18.50
CA ILE A 22 -12.18 -13.40 -18.93
C ILE A 22 -12.40 -14.40 -17.78
N ALA A 23 -12.01 -14.02 -16.57
CA ALA A 23 -12.12 -14.87 -15.39
C ALA A 23 -13.52 -14.82 -14.72
N GLU A 24 -14.42 -13.98 -15.22
CA GLU A 24 -15.78 -13.76 -14.69
C GLU A 24 -15.77 -13.35 -13.19
N VAL A 25 -14.78 -12.54 -12.78
CA VAL A 25 -14.63 -12.02 -11.41
C VAL A 25 -14.71 -10.49 -11.38
N ASP A 26 -14.96 -9.93 -10.19
CA ASP A 26 -14.92 -8.49 -9.99
C ASP A 26 -13.50 -7.94 -10.27
N PRO A 27 -13.37 -6.79 -10.96
CA PRO A 27 -12.07 -6.15 -11.21
C PRO A 27 -11.24 -5.88 -9.95
N ALA A 28 -11.88 -5.62 -8.80
CA ALA A 28 -11.17 -5.44 -7.53
C ALA A 28 -10.56 -6.76 -7.03
N VAL A 29 -11.25 -7.89 -7.22
CA VAL A 29 -10.73 -9.23 -6.91
C VAL A 29 -9.54 -9.54 -7.82
N MET A 30 -9.65 -9.30 -9.12
CA MET A 30 -8.56 -9.48 -10.07
C MET A 30 -7.35 -8.57 -9.74
N ALA A 31 -7.60 -7.32 -9.38
CA ALA A 31 -6.56 -6.39 -8.95
C ALA A 31 -5.79 -6.94 -7.74
N HIS A 32 -6.52 -7.44 -6.74
CA HIS A 32 -5.92 -8.05 -5.55
C HIS A 32 -5.10 -9.30 -5.88
N GLN A 33 -5.60 -10.19 -6.75
CA GLN A 33 -4.87 -11.40 -7.17
C GLN A 33 -3.56 -11.09 -7.90
N LEU A 34 -3.48 -9.94 -8.58
CA LEU A 34 -2.29 -9.48 -9.30
C LEU A 34 -1.32 -8.66 -8.43
N MET A 35 -1.65 -8.39 -7.18
CA MET A 35 -0.76 -7.64 -6.27
C MET A 35 0.33 -8.53 -5.67
N GLY A 36 1.41 -7.88 -5.21
CA GLY A 36 2.55 -8.55 -4.60
C GLY A 36 3.48 -9.21 -5.61
N ASN A 37 4.25 -10.19 -5.14
CA ASN A 37 5.21 -10.92 -5.95
C ASN A 37 4.50 -11.95 -6.85
N TRP A 38 4.19 -11.57 -8.06
CA TRP A 38 3.56 -12.44 -9.03
C TRP A 38 4.58 -12.95 -10.06
N GLU A 39 4.77 -14.28 -10.12
CA GLU A 39 5.65 -14.89 -11.10
C GLU A 39 4.90 -15.19 -12.40
N PRO A 40 5.38 -14.73 -13.57
CA PRO A 40 4.76 -14.97 -14.86
C PRO A 40 5.00 -16.41 -15.32
N SER A 41 4.19 -17.34 -14.83
CA SER A 41 4.18 -18.73 -15.24
C SER A 41 2.84 -19.15 -15.84
N GLY A 42 2.85 -20.17 -16.70
CA GLY A 42 1.60 -20.69 -17.26
C GLY A 42 0.66 -21.30 -16.20
N ALA A 43 1.21 -21.78 -15.08
CA ALA A 43 0.44 -22.27 -13.95
C ALA A 43 -0.28 -21.14 -13.22
N ASN A 44 0.46 -20.08 -12.87
CA ASN A 44 -0.08 -18.89 -12.19
C ASN A 44 -1.12 -18.17 -13.06
N TYR A 45 -0.87 -18.11 -14.38
CA TYR A 45 -1.84 -17.53 -15.31
C TYR A 45 -3.16 -18.32 -15.34
N ARG A 46 -3.09 -19.67 -15.40
CA ARG A 46 -4.30 -20.50 -15.33
C ARG A 46 -5.03 -20.39 -14.01
N ALA A 47 -4.29 -20.35 -12.89
CA ALA A 47 -4.87 -20.13 -11.56
C ALA A 47 -5.57 -18.76 -11.47
N LEU A 48 -4.99 -17.71 -12.04
CA LEU A 48 -5.58 -16.39 -12.11
C LEU A 48 -6.91 -16.39 -12.89
N LEU A 49 -6.97 -17.11 -14.02
CA LEU A 49 -8.18 -17.17 -14.85
C LEU A 49 -9.24 -18.13 -14.32
N SER A 50 -8.89 -19.09 -13.46
CA SER A 50 -9.86 -20.01 -12.86
C SER A 50 -10.79 -19.35 -11.86
N GLY A 51 -10.52 -18.11 -11.47
CA GLY A 51 -11.29 -17.40 -10.46
C GLY A 51 -11.20 -18.01 -9.06
N ASP A 52 -10.31 -18.98 -8.86
CA ASP A 52 -10.15 -19.67 -7.58
C ASP A 52 -9.45 -18.77 -6.56
N ALA A 53 -10.26 -17.94 -5.90
CA ALA A 53 -9.80 -17.06 -4.83
C ALA A 53 -9.35 -17.81 -3.56
N SER A 54 -9.52 -19.15 -3.53
CA SER A 54 -9.19 -19.97 -2.34
C SER A 54 -7.67 -20.08 -2.09
N LYS A 55 -6.85 -19.73 -3.06
CA LYS A 55 -5.38 -19.65 -2.94
C LYS A 55 -4.89 -18.22 -2.74
N GLN A 56 -5.61 -17.42 -1.97
CA GLN A 56 -5.06 -16.15 -1.51
C GLN A 56 -3.81 -16.44 -0.68
N GLU A 57 -2.66 -16.07 -1.22
CA GLU A 57 -1.43 -16.05 -0.42
C GLU A 57 -1.71 -15.13 0.78
N THR A 58 -1.65 -15.70 1.97
CA THR A 58 -1.70 -14.95 3.22
C THR A 58 -0.67 -13.82 3.13
N GLY A 59 -1.13 -12.57 3.23
CA GLY A 59 -0.24 -11.42 3.24
C GLY A 59 -0.10 -10.63 1.94
N LYS A 60 -0.85 -10.93 0.86
CA LYS A 60 -0.94 -10.03 -0.30
C LYS A 60 -1.61 -8.71 0.07
N PRO A 61 -1.12 -7.56 -0.44
CA PRO A 61 -1.75 -6.28 -0.18
C PRO A 61 -3.10 -6.17 -0.88
N TYR A 62 -3.98 -5.36 -0.32
CA TYR A 62 -5.24 -4.98 -0.95
C TYR A 62 -5.04 -3.75 -1.85
N PRO A 63 -5.92 -3.52 -2.85
CA PRO A 63 -5.89 -2.29 -3.62
C PRO A 63 -6.01 -1.07 -2.71
N PHE A 64 -5.04 -0.15 -2.83
CA PHE A 64 -5.08 1.09 -2.04
C PHE A 64 -6.23 1.99 -2.50
N CYS A 65 -6.99 2.51 -1.56
CA CYS A 65 -7.96 3.56 -1.83
C CYS A 65 -7.22 4.85 -2.20
N LEU A 66 -7.48 5.38 -3.39
CA LEU A 66 -6.82 6.58 -3.90
C LEU A 66 -7.79 7.75 -3.83
N ALA A 67 -7.37 8.84 -3.19
CA ALA A 67 -8.07 10.10 -3.29
C ALA A 67 -7.87 10.72 -4.68
N TYR A 68 -8.91 11.32 -5.22
CA TYR A 68 -8.86 12.07 -6.45
C TYR A 68 -8.79 13.59 -6.16
N PRO A 69 -8.09 14.37 -7.00
CA PRO A 69 -8.10 15.80 -6.83
C PRO A 69 -9.51 16.36 -7.04
N LEU A 70 -9.93 17.25 -6.17
CA LEU A 70 -11.14 18.02 -6.35
C LEU A 70 -10.83 19.16 -7.32
N GLU A 71 -11.37 19.09 -8.53
CA GLU A 71 -11.24 20.17 -9.51
C GLU A 71 -12.29 21.25 -9.22
N ILE A 72 -11.81 22.42 -8.77
CA ILE A 72 -12.65 23.57 -8.46
C ILE A 72 -12.40 24.63 -9.51
N LYS A 73 -13.44 25.06 -10.22
CA LYS A 73 -13.36 26.21 -11.10
C LYS A 73 -13.35 27.49 -10.27
N LYS A 74 -12.69 28.54 -10.77
CA LYS A 74 -12.41 29.78 -10.04
C LYS A 74 -13.65 30.48 -9.48
N GLU A 75 -14.84 30.22 -10.03
CA GLU A 75 -16.11 30.82 -9.66
C GLU A 75 -17.04 29.89 -8.87
N GLU A 76 -16.61 28.65 -8.62
CA GLU A 76 -17.42 27.66 -7.89
C GLU A 76 -17.27 27.86 -6.38
N ARG A 77 -18.38 27.83 -5.68
CA ARG A 77 -18.41 27.87 -4.22
C ARG A 77 -18.19 26.45 -3.66
N LEU A 78 -17.16 26.31 -2.85
CA LEU A 78 -16.75 25.03 -2.26
C LEU A 78 -17.86 24.41 -1.41
N ASP A 79 -18.57 25.21 -0.63
CA ASP A 79 -19.66 24.77 0.22
C ASP A 79 -20.87 24.20 -0.55
N LEU A 80 -21.12 24.70 -1.74
CA LEU A 80 -22.17 24.17 -2.62
C LEU A 80 -21.72 22.89 -3.35
N LEU A 81 -20.43 22.79 -3.65
CA LEU A 81 -19.88 21.64 -4.35
C LEU A 81 -19.73 20.42 -3.42
N LEU A 82 -19.32 20.65 -2.19
CA LEU A 82 -19.08 19.59 -1.21
C LEU A 82 -20.32 19.14 -0.45
N GLY A 83 -21.36 19.96 -0.37
CA GLY A 83 -22.55 19.66 0.41
C GLY A 83 -22.33 19.78 1.93
N ALA A 84 -22.94 18.89 2.70
CA ALA A 84 -22.88 18.96 4.16
C ALA A 84 -21.50 18.50 4.70
N ALA A 85 -20.96 19.24 5.68
CA ALA A 85 -19.69 18.90 6.31
C ALA A 85 -19.69 17.51 6.98
N SER A 86 -20.87 17.03 7.40
CA SER A 86 -21.05 15.68 7.97
C SER A 86 -20.78 14.54 6.99
N ASP A 87 -20.77 14.82 5.70
CA ASP A 87 -20.57 13.82 4.65
C ASP A 87 -19.07 13.62 4.31
N TRP A 88 -18.19 14.36 5.01
CA TRP A 88 -16.77 14.38 4.74
C TRP A 88 -15.95 14.02 5.97
N GLN A 89 -14.89 13.25 5.75
CA GLN A 89 -13.82 13.04 6.72
C GLN A 89 -12.64 13.92 6.34
N ILE A 90 -12.16 14.70 7.32
CA ILE A 90 -10.99 15.58 7.15
C ILE A 90 -9.83 14.94 7.89
N GLU A 91 -8.74 14.72 7.20
CA GLU A 91 -7.53 14.09 7.74
C GLU A 91 -6.29 14.97 7.46
N PRO A 92 -5.29 14.97 8.34
CA PRO A 92 -3.98 15.53 8.02
C PRO A 92 -3.38 14.80 6.81
N LYS A 93 -2.87 15.58 5.87
CA LYS A 93 -2.10 15.00 4.76
C LYS A 93 -0.64 14.89 5.17
N TRP A 94 -0.29 13.74 5.69
CA TRP A 94 1.08 13.42 6.08
C TRP A 94 1.99 13.28 4.85
N ASP A 95 3.27 13.65 5.01
CA ASP A 95 4.31 13.49 4.00
C ASP A 95 5.23 12.34 4.39
N GLY A 96 4.80 11.14 4.06
CA GLY A 96 5.48 9.89 4.37
C GLY A 96 5.40 8.88 3.24
N ILE A 97 5.33 7.60 3.60
CA ILE A 97 5.08 6.52 2.65
C ILE A 97 3.79 5.80 3.01
N ARG A 98 2.85 5.83 2.08
CA ARG A 98 1.62 5.04 2.21
C ARG A 98 1.94 3.56 2.21
N ALA A 99 1.49 2.87 3.24
CA ALA A 99 1.72 1.45 3.41
C ALA A 99 0.47 0.73 3.92
N GLN A 100 0.40 -0.56 3.62
CA GLN A 100 -0.53 -1.48 4.28
C GLN A 100 0.24 -2.39 5.21
N MET A 101 -0.24 -2.49 6.44
CA MET A 101 0.19 -3.45 7.43
C MET A 101 -0.84 -4.57 7.48
N ILE A 102 -0.41 -5.79 7.17
CA ILE A 102 -1.27 -6.97 7.15
C ILE A 102 -0.77 -7.93 8.22
N HIS A 103 -1.58 -8.15 9.24
CA HIS A 103 -1.28 -9.12 10.29
C HIS A 103 -2.17 -10.35 10.12
N ARG A 104 -1.56 -11.51 9.96
CA ARG A 104 -2.22 -12.82 9.85
C ARG A 104 -1.27 -13.91 10.29
N ASP A 105 -1.78 -14.95 10.92
CA ASP A 105 -1.03 -16.14 11.30
C ASP A 105 0.27 -15.83 12.08
N GLN A 106 0.21 -14.83 12.97
CA GLN A 106 1.34 -14.30 13.76
C GLN A 106 2.45 -13.64 12.93
N GLU A 107 2.19 -13.36 11.67
CA GLU A 107 3.10 -12.61 10.80
C GLU A 107 2.54 -11.21 10.52
N CYS A 108 3.44 -10.23 10.49
CA CYS A 108 3.14 -8.86 10.09
C CYS A 108 3.90 -8.54 8.80
N ILE A 109 3.15 -8.25 7.76
CA ILE A 109 3.69 -7.96 6.42
C ILE A 109 3.34 -6.53 6.06
N LEU A 110 4.36 -5.77 5.65
CA LEU A 110 4.20 -4.36 5.27
C LEU A 110 4.44 -4.18 3.78
N TRP A 111 3.47 -3.58 3.11
CA TRP A 111 3.54 -3.26 1.70
C TRP A 111 3.49 -1.76 1.47
N SER A 112 4.38 -1.25 0.62
CA SER A 112 4.25 0.11 0.11
C SER A 112 3.13 0.20 -0.94
N ARG A 113 2.65 1.42 -1.22
CA ARG A 113 1.72 1.70 -2.34
C ARG A 113 2.25 1.21 -3.70
N GLY A 114 3.57 1.14 -3.86
CA GLY A 114 4.24 0.61 -5.06
C GLY A 114 4.38 -0.91 -5.08
N GLU A 115 3.70 -1.63 -4.20
CA GLU A 115 3.74 -3.09 -4.09
C GLU A 115 5.15 -3.64 -3.78
N GLN A 116 5.92 -2.90 -2.97
CA GLN A 116 7.22 -3.34 -2.46
C GLN A 116 7.09 -3.75 -0.99
N LEU A 117 7.71 -4.85 -0.63
CA LEU A 117 7.83 -5.28 0.77
C LEU A 117 8.75 -4.31 1.53
N LEU A 118 8.32 -3.89 2.71
CA LEU A 118 9.02 -2.94 3.57
C LEU A 118 9.58 -3.57 4.85
N ASN A 119 9.35 -4.87 5.08
CA ASN A 119 9.73 -5.54 6.33
C ASN A 119 11.22 -5.38 6.69
N GLU A 120 12.12 -5.39 5.69
CA GLU A 120 13.56 -5.23 5.92
C GLU A 120 13.95 -3.77 6.23
N GLN A 121 13.19 -2.80 5.73
CA GLN A 121 13.42 -1.37 5.92
C GLN A 121 12.79 -0.83 7.20
N ILE A 122 11.72 -1.48 7.68
CA ILE A 122 10.97 -1.08 8.87
C ILE A 122 10.68 -2.28 9.79
N PRO A 123 11.75 -2.98 10.25
CA PRO A 123 11.61 -4.23 10.99
C PRO A 123 10.88 -4.05 12.34
N GLU A 124 10.92 -2.88 12.95
CA GLU A 124 10.19 -2.59 14.19
C GLU A 124 8.67 -2.65 14.00
N LEU A 125 8.14 -2.20 12.87
CA LEU A 125 6.71 -2.36 12.56
C LEU A 125 6.40 -3.80 12.13
N ALA A 126 7.32 -4.45 11.44
CA ALA A 126 7.17 -5.86 11.05
C ALA A 126 7.15 -6.81 12.26
N SER A 127 7.76 -6.40 13.37
CA SER A 127 7.78 -7.17 14.62
C SER A 127 6.59 -6.87 15.55
N VAL A 128 5.68 -5.97 15.17
CA VAL A 128 4.49 -5.68 15.98
C VAL A 128 3.59 -6.91 15.98
N VAL A 129 3.50 -7.53 17.14
CA VAL A 129 2.53 -8.58 17.45
C VAL A 129 1.53 -7.99 18.43
N LEU A 130 0.31 -7.75 17.97
CA LEU A 130 -0.75 -7.28 18.84
C LEU A 130 -1.34 -8.48 19.57
N GLU A 131 -1.00 -8.62 20.86
CA GLU A 131 -1.49 -9.70 21.70
C GLU A 131 -3.02 -9.66 21.82
N GLY A 132 -3.67 -10.77 21.51
CA GLY A 132 -5.13 -10.92 21.61
C GLY A 132 -5.92 -10.36 20.43
N GLU A 133 -5.27 -9.76 19.46
CA GLU A 133 -5.89 -9.27 18.23
C GLU A 133 -5.82 -10.35 17.13
N GLY A 134 -6.93 -10.56 16.44
CA GLY A 134 -7.00 -11.46 15.30
C GLY A 134 -6.31 -10.92 14.06
N ALA A 135 -6.63 -11.47 12.90
CA ALA A 135 -6.16 -10.94 11.62
C ALA A 135 -6.70 -9.52 11.37
N PHE A 136 -5.83 -8.60 10.96
CA PHE A 136 -6.23 -7.24 10.59
C PHE A 136 -5.45 -6.72 9.38
N VAL A 137 -5.99 -5.69 8.76
CA VAL A 137 -5.32 -4.91 7.71
C VAL A 137 -5.47 -3.43 8.05
N LEU A 138 -4.35 -2.74 8.14
CA LEU A 138 -4.31 -1.30 8.33
C LEU A 138 -3.75 -0.65 7.06
N ASP A 139 -4.40 0.40 6.59
CA ASP A 139 -3.91 1.27 5.50
C ASP A 139 -3.59 2.64 6.10
N GLY A 140 -2.35 3.06 6.02
CA GLY A 140 -1.87 4.26 6.70
C GLY A 140 -0.61 4.84 6.08
N GLU A 141 0.05 5.72 6.82
CA GLU A 141 1.26 6.40 6.40
C GLU A 141 2.40 6.07 7.36
N VAL A 142 3.55 5.65 6.82
CA VAL A 142 4.81 5.50 7.58
C VAL A 142 5.52 6.83 7.60
N LEU A 143 5.87 7.31 8.80
CA LEU A 143 6.52 8.60 9.02
C LEU A 143 7.81 8.41 9.80
N ALA A 144 8.84 9.20 9.50
CA ALA A 144 9.94 9.39 10.42
C ALA A 144 9.49 10.34 11.55
N TRP A 145 9.77 9.97 12.80
CA TRP A 145 9.25 10.65 13.96
C TRP A 145 10.36 11.06 14.92
N ASP A 146 10.20 12.21 15.53
CA ASP A 146 11.02 12.65 16.64
C ASP A 146 10.22 12.49 17.96
N PHE A 147 10.60 11.49 18.75
CA PHE A 147 9.91 11.19 20.00
C PHE A 147 10.25 12.17 21.13
N GLU A 148 11.31 12.96 21.02
CA GLU A 148 11.65 13.97 22.01
C GLU A 148 10.79 15.23 21.87
N SER A 149 10.62 15.69 20.63
CA SER A 149 9.81 16.88 20.33
C SER A 149 8.38 16.57 19.91
N ASP A 150 8.05 15.29 19.75
CA ASP A 150 6.73 14.77 19.35
C ASP A 150 6.25 15.35 18.00
N VAL A 151 7.14 15.36 17.01
CA VAL A 151 6.85 15.89 15.67
C VAL A 151 7.31 14.98 14.55
N VAL A 152 6.65 15.10 13.39
CA VAL A 152 7.10 14.43 12.17
C VAL A 152 8.43 15.01 11.71
N ARG A 153 9.37 14.14 11.34
CA ARG A 153 10.65 14.52 10.73
C ARG A 153 10.49 14.67 9.22
N SER A 154 11.55 15.18 8.58
CA SER A 154 11.53 15.38 7.13
C SER A 154 11.37 14.06 6.38
N PHE A 155 10.68 14.10 5.24
CA PHE A 155 10.57 12.95 4.33
C PHE A 155 11.94 12.45 3.85
N SER A 156 12.94 13.33 3.76
CA SER A 156 14.31 12.94 3.39
C SER A 156 14.95 11.99 4.40
N ASP A 157 14.66 12.14 5.70
CA ASP A 157 15.13 11.20 6.72
C ASP A 157 14.56 9.80 6.50
N LEU A 158 13.25 9.73 6.23
CA LEU A 158 12.59 8.47 5.90
C LEU A 158 13.17 7.86 4.62
N GLN A 159 13.38 8.65 3.57
CA GLN A 159 13.98 8.17 2.31
C GLN A 159 15.38 7.60 2.49
N MET A 160 16.23 8.25 3.30
CA MET A 160 17.57 7.73 3.59
C MET A 160 17.52 6.34 4.23
N ARG A 161 16.55 6.10 5.10
CA ARG A 161 16.34 4.81 5.74
C ARG A 161 15.82 3.77 4.75
N LEU A 162 14.79 4.10 3.97
CA LEU A 162 14.17 3.20 3.00
C LEU A 162 15.08 2.82 1.83
N GLY A 163 16.04 3.68 1.48
CA GLY A 163 17.06 3.41 0.47
C GLY A 163 18.11 2.37 0.89
N ARG A 164 18.08 1.91 2.14
CA ARG A 164 19.01 0.91 2.65
C ARG A 164 18.53 -0.50 2.33
N LYS A 165 19.46 -1.37 1.91
CA LYS A 165 19.17 -2.79 1.72
C LYS A 165 18.86 -3.50 3.03
N LYS A 166 19.50 -3.05 4.13
CA LYS A 166 19.30 -3.56 5.49
C LYS A 166 19.36 -2.39 6.46
N VAL A 167 18.43 -2.35 7.39
CA VAL A 167 18.36 -1.37 8.47
C VAL A 167 18.93 -2.01 9.73
N THR A 168 19.98 -1.39 10.28
CA THR A 168 20.60 -1.80 11.55
C THR A 168 19.88 -1.14 12.73
N ALA A 169 20.11 -1.64 13.96
CA ALA A 169 19.57 -1.03 15.17
C ALA A 169 19.95 0.45 15.30
N GLU A 170 21.20 0.80 14.96
CA GLU A 170 21.68 2.20 14.96
C GLU A 170 20.85 3.10 14.01
N ILE A 171 20.47 2.58 12.83
CA ILE A 171 19.63 3.33 11.89
C ILE A 171 18.20 3.44 12.41
N GLN A 172 17.66 2.40 13.06
CA GLN A 172 16.34 2.46 13.69
C GLN A 172 16.29 3.54 14.78
N GLU A 173 17.32 3.62 15.60
CA GLU A 173 17.45 4.62 16.65
C GLU A 173 17.64 6.04 16.07
N SER A 174 18.46 6.18 15.01
CA SER A 174 18.74 7.48 14.39
C SER A 174 17.56 8.05 13.60
N VAL A 175 16.72 7.19 13.03
CA VAL A 175 15.50 7.56 12.28
C VAL A 175 14.34 6.69 12.75
N PRO A 176 13.80 6.96 13.94
CA PRO A 176 12.63 6.26 14.44
C PRO A 176 11.43 6.50 13.54
N ILE A 177 10.51 5.55 13.50
CA ILE A 177 9.30 5.64 12.67
C ILE A 177 8.05 5.33 13.48
N ILE A 178 6.93 5.83 12.96
CA ILE A 178 5.58 5.49 13.40
C ILE A 178 4.72 5.12 12.19
N PHE A 179 3.61 4.46 12.45
CA PHE A 179 2.56 4.18 11.49
C PHE A 179 1.28 4.90 11.94
N MET A 180 0.74 5.77 11.07
CA MET A 180 -0.46 6.58 11.31
C MET A 180 -1.62 6.17 10.41
#